data_b48dae29b1ada228be4e49b4044ca503
#
_entry.id   b48dae29b1ada228be4e49b4044ca503
#
_cell.length_a   1.000
_cell.length_b   1.000
_cell.length_c   1.000
_cell.angle_alpha   90.00
_cell.angle_beta   90.00
_cell.angle_gamma   90.00
#
_symmetry.space_group_name_H-M   'P 1'
#
loop_
_entity.id
_entity.type
_entity.pdbx_description
1 polymer ?
#
loop_
_entity_poly.entity_id
_entity_poly.type
_entity_poly.pdbx_seq_one_letter_code
_entity_poly.pdbx_strand_id
1 'polypeptide(L)'
;RVLTMSRRFHKRPHSQLSAKDGVLRRGGRLERLAFGERLIISRALCHFETMPNPPGGQSLRRYEAAKLSAKARTPIADPAFHFDWGQDRIGIWSWPRSLTQTLTDFEGEILPETVLHPPLQSGARLVSATEGYEGQVWRDNQLVASRWWPSRPTASDWSGFLRATRTPDTGEGAPEPVEPR
;
A
#
# COMPACT_ATOMS: atom_id res chain seq x y z
N ARG A 1 -7.96 -33.52 -15.69
CA ARG A 1 -7.50 -32.26 -16.31
C ARG A 1 -7.21 -31.28 -15.19
N VAL A 2 -5.92 -31.14 -14.89
CA VAL A 2 -5.41 -30.21 -13.89
C VAL A 2 -5.39 -28.82 -14.54
N LEU A 3 -6.22 -27.89 -14.07
CA LEU A 3 -6.15 -26.49 -14.46
C LEU A 3 -4.92 -25.88 -13.80
N THR A 4 -3.85 -25.76 -14.55
CA THR A 4 -2.64 -25.04 -14.18
C THR A 4 -2.95 -23.55 -14.19
N MET A 5 -3.34 -22.98 -13.03
CA MET A 5 -3.42 -21.54 -12.85
C MET A 5 -1.98 -21.00 -12.75
N SER A 6 -1.37 -20.78 -13.91
CA SER A 6 -0.16 -19.97 -14.02
C SER A 6 -0.53 -18.50 -13.78
N ARG A 7 -0.60 -18.09 -12.52
CA ARG A 7 -0.56 -16.66 -12.20
C ARG A 7 0.85 -16.17 -12.45
N ARG A 8 1.12 -15.74 -13.66
CA ARG A 8 2.29 -14.95 -13.98
C ARG A 8 2.28 -13.73 -13.09
N PHE A 9 3.25 -13.64 -12.17
CA PHE A 9 3.58 -12.40 -11.50
C PHE A 9 4.08 -11.42 -12.58
N HIS A 10 3.15 -10.79 -13.26
CA HIS A 10 3.49 -9.64 -14.06
C HIS A 10 3.88 -8.56 -13.06
N LYS A 11 5.14 -8.13 -13.09
CA LYS A 11 5.52 -6.78 -12.68
C LYS A 11 4.66 -5.85 -13.54
N ARG A 12 3.47 -5.51 -13.03
CA ARG A 12 2.61 -4.57 -13.74
C ARG A 12 3.35 -3.24 -13.76
N PRO A 13 3.41 -2.55 -14.88
CA PRO A 13 3.87 -1.18 -14.88
C PRO A 13 3.00 -0.43 -13.89
N HIS A 14 3.64 0.35 -13.00
CA HIS A 14 2.94 1.20 -12.04
C HIS A 14 2.05 2.13 -12.85
N SER A 15 0.77 1.81 -12.85
CA SER A 15 -0.19 2.55 -13.64
C SER A 15 -0.69 3.73 -12.81
N GLN A 16 -0.51 4.90 -13.34
CA GLN A 16 -1.06 6.15 -12.82
C GLN A 16 -2.57 6.04 -12.55
N LEU A 17 -3.06 6.90 -11.66
CA LEU A 17 -4.50 7.05 -11.43
C LEU A 17 -5.17 7.44 -12.76
N SER A 18 -6.13 6.66 -13.19
CA SER A 18 -6.88 6.87 -14.42
C SER A 18 -8.22 7.54 -14.14
N ALA A 19 -8.78 8.23 -15.12
CA ALA A 19 -10.14 8.78 -15.04
C ALA A 19 -11.23 7.69 -14.87
N LYS A 20 -10.89 6.44 -15.13
CA LYS A 20 -11.77 5.26 -14.93
C LYS A 20 -11.67 4.65 -13.54
N ASP A 21 -10.73 5.09 -12.72
CA ASP A 21 -10.57 4.55 -11.36
C ASP A 21 -11.59 5.18 -10.41
N GLY A 22 -12.11 4.36 -9.50
CA GLY A 22 -12.80 4.83 -8.31
C GLY A 22 -11.80 5.07 -7.19
N VAL A 23 -12.02 6.11 -6.40
CA VAL A 23 -11.19 6.40 -5.22
C VAL A 23 -12.08 6.41 -3.99
N LEU A 24 -11.77 5.55 -3.03
CA LEU A 24 -12.42 5.53 -1.72
C LEU A 24 -11.62 6.39 -0.74
N ARG A 25 -12.24 7.45 -0.24
CA ARG A 25 -11.66 8.43 0.67
C ARG A 25 -12.14 8.24 2.11
N ARG A 26 -11.52 8.94 3.04
CA ARG A 26 -11.94 9.01 4.45
C ARG A 26 -13.42 9.35 4.54
N GLY A 27 -14.09 8.77 5.57
CA GLY A 27 -15.53 8.91 5.73
C GLY A 27 -16.36 8.08 4.75
N GLY A 28 -15.74 7.13 4.01
CA GLY A 28 -16.43 6.23 3.08
C GLY A 28 -16.88 6.92 1.79
N ARG A 29 -16.37 8.12 1.49
CA ARG A 29 -16.74 8.83 0.25
C ARG A 29 -16.08 8.18 -0.95
N LEU A 30 -16.91 7.71 -1.86
CA LEU A 30 -16.50 7.14 -3.13
C LEU A 30 -16.59 8.20 -4.23
N GLU A 31 -15.46 8.48 -4.86
CA GLU A 31 -15.38 9.34 -6.04
C GLU A 31 -15.22 8.47 -7.29
N ARG A 32 -16.11 8.65 -8.25
CA ARG A 32 -16.10 8.03 -9.59
C ARG A 32 -16.04 6.50 -9.60
N LEU A 33 -17.19 5.86 -9.56
CA LEU A 33 -17.36 4.46 -9.93
C LEU A 33 -18.48 4.29 -10.97
N ALA A 34 -18.42 5.01 -12.06
CA ALA A 34 -19.18 4.61 -13.22
C ALA A 34 -18.27 3.72 -14.08
N PHE A 35 -18.38 2.39 -13.90
CA PHE A 35 -17.70 1.39 -14.74
C PHE A 35 -16.16 1.38 -14.69
N GLY A 36 -15.57 1.67 -13.53
CA GLY A 36 -14.12 1.60 -13.33
C GLY A 36 -13.61 0.16 -13.19
N GLU A 37 -12.43 -0.11 -13.72
CA GLU A 37 -11.76 -1.41 -13.60
C GLU A 37 -11.03 -1.57 -12.25
N ARG A 38 -10.76 -0.46 -11.56
CA ARG A 38 -10.02 -0.45 -10.30
C ARG A 38 -10.70 0.44 -9.27
N LEU A 39 -10.66 -0.01 -8.02
CA LEU A 39 -10.97 0.79 -6.85
C LEU A 39 -9.69 1.08 -6.08
N ILE A 40 -9.36 2.33 -5.91
CA ILE A 40 -8.19 2.77 -5.17
C ILE A 40 -8.60 3.16 -3.76
N ILE A 41 -7.98 2.52 -2.77
CA ILE A 41 -8.18 2.85 -1.36
C ILE A 41 -7.19 3.95 -0.97
N SER A 42 -7.70 5.09 -0.52
CA SER A 42 -6.87 6.20 -0.03
C SER A 42 -5.87 5.70 1.01
N ARG A 43 -4.63 6.20 0.93
CA ARG A 43 -3.60 5.88 1.92
C ARG A 43 -4.03 6.21 3.35
N ALA A 44 -4.87 7.23 3.51
CA ALA A 44 -5.44 7.63 4.80
C ALA A 44 -6.28 6.54 5.50
N LEU A 45 -6.80 5.57 4.74
CA LEU A 45 -7.62 4.47 5.24
C LEU A 45 -6.81 3.20 5.51
N CYS A 46 -5.54 3.14 5.08
CA CYS A 46 -4.73 1.95 5.14
C CYS A 46 -3.77 1.97 6.33
N HIS A 47 -3.64 0.82 6.99
CA HIS A 47 -2.48 0.49 7.80
C HIS A 47 -1.47 -0.24 6.92
N PHE A 48 -0.18 0.08 7.08
CA PHE A 48 0.91 -0.57 6.37
C PHE A 48 1.90 -1.21 7.34
N GLU A 49 2.30 -2.42 7.03
CA GLU A 49 3.39 -3.12 7.70
C GLU A 49 4.17 -4.00 6.73
N THR A 50 5.35 -4.44 7.14
CA THR A 50 6.12 -5.46 6.44
C THR A 50 6.38 -6.65 7.35
N MET A 51 6.51 -7.81 6.76
CA MET A 51 6.95 -9.01 7.46
C MET A 51 7.89 -9.84 6.57
N PRO A 52 8.76 -10.67 7.17
CA PRO A 52 9.55 -11.63 6.39
C PRO A 52 8.62 -12.57 5.61
N ASN A 53 9.08 -13.00 4.44
CA ASN A 53 8.36 -13.99 3.67
C ASN A 53 8.20 -15.30 4.49
N PRO A 54 6.99 -15.86 4.62
CA PRO A 54 6.82 -17.18 5.20
C PRO A 54 7.59 -18.24 4.39
N PRO A 55 8.14 -19.27 5.02
CA PRO A 55 8.78 -20.37 4.31
C PRO A 55 7.76 -21.16 3.47
N GLY A 56 8.24 -21.85 2.42
CA GLY A 56 7.40 -22.78 1.65
C GLY A 56 7.05 -22.39 0.21
N GLY A 57 7.81 -21.49 -0.41
CA GLY A 57 7.62 -21.13 -1.82
C GLY A 57 6.30 -20.40 -2.11
N GLN A 58 5.92 -20.28 -3.39
CA GLN A 58 4.68 -19.60 -3.82
C GLN A 58 3.49 -20.58 -3.77
N SER A 59 3.02 -20.90 -2.58
CA SER A 59 1.89 -21.79 -2.39
C SER A 59 0.70 -21.08 -1.74
N LEU A 60 -0.48 -21.66 -1.89
CA LEU A 60 -1.67 -21.22 -1.17
C LEU A 60 -1.43 -21.21 0.35
N ARG A 61 -0.67 -22.17 0.87
CA ARG A 61 -0.29 -22.24 2.29
C ARG A 61 0.50 -21.02 2.75
N ARG A 62 1.41 -20.53 1.90
CA ARG A 62 2.19 -19.33 2.20
C ARG A 62 1.31 -18.09 2.25
N TYR A 63 0.37 -17.95 1.32
CA TYR A 63 -0.61 -16.88 1.32
C TYR A 63 -1.49 -16.92 2.58
N GLU A 64 -2.04 -18.08 2.94
CA GLU A 64 -2.87 -18.23 4.14
C GLU A 64 -2.08 -17.99 5.43
N ALA A 65 -0.82 -18.41 5.51
CA ALA A 65 0.07 -18.13 6.63
C ALA A 65 0.34 -16.63 6.78
N ALA A 66 0.62 -15.92 5.66
CA ALA A 66 0.81 -14.48 5.66
C ALA A 66 -0.46 -13.74 6.10
N LYS A 67 -1.61 -14.15 5.60
CA LYS A 67 -2.91 -13.57 5.95
C LYS A 67 -3.24 -13.74 7.44
N LEU A 68 -3.02 -14.93 7.97
CA LEU A 68 -3.24 -15.20 9.41
C LEU A 68 -2.32 -14.35 10.28
N SER A 69 -1.04 -14.27 9.94
CA SER A 69 -0.07 -13.44 10.64
C SER A 69 -0.41 -11.95 10.56
N ALA A 70 -0.78 -11.46 9.39
CA ALA A 70 -1.20 -10.08 9.20
C ALA A 70 -2.46 -9.74 10.02
N LYS A 71 -3.43 -10.65 10.06
CA LYS A 71 -4.66 -10.48 10.85
C LYS A 71 -4.39 -10.37 12.34
N ALA A 72 -3.40 -11.11 12.85
CA ALA A 72 -3.01 -11.06 14.26
C ALA A 72 -2.28 -9.77 14.65
N ARG A 73 -1.68 -9.07 13.69
CA ARG A 73 -0.82 -7.88 13.91
C ARG A 73 -1.47 -6.56 13.57
N THR A 74 -2.41 -6.54 12.63
CA THR A 74 -3.09 -5.31 12.24
C THR A 74 -3.96 -4.76 13.37
N PRO A 75 -4.03 -3.42 13.56
CA PRO A 75 -4.94 -2.81 14.51
C PRO A 75 -6.41 -2.82 14.05
N ILE A 76 -6.68 -3.28 12.83
CA ILE A 76 -8.01 -3.28 12.23
C ILE A 76 -8.74 -4.57 12.58
N ALA A 77 -9.94 -4.47 13.19
CA ALA A 77 -10.68 -5.60 13.75
C ALA A 77 -11.15 -6.60 12.69
N ASP A 78 -11.67 -6.13 11.54
CA ASP A 78 -12.08 -6.97 10.40
C ASP A 78 -11.40 -6.45 9.12
N PRO A 79 -10.14 -6.86 8.89
CA PRO A 79 -9.35 -6.30 7.81
C PRO A 79 -9.60 -6.97 6.47
N ALA A 80 -9.61 -6.16 5.41
CA ALA A 80 -9.26 -6.59 4.08
C ALA A 80 -7.77 -6.30 3.84
N PHE A 81 -7.12 -7.04 2.94
CA PHE A 81 -5.69 -6.98 2.72
C PHE A 81 -5.33 -6.81 1.25
N HIS A 82 -4.19 -6.14 1.04
CA HIS A 82 -3.40 -6.22 -0.17
C HIS A 82 -1.97 -6.62 0.19
N PHE A 83 -1.41 -7.59 -0.54
CA PHE A 83 -0.06 -8.10 -0.35
C PHE A 83 0.81 -7.77 -1.55
N ASP A 84 1.96 -7.16 -1.29
CA ASP A 84 3.02 -6.95 -2.28
C ASP A 84 4.21 -7.85 -1.92
N TRP A 85 4.37 -8.93 -2.70
CA TRP A 85 5.36 -9.96 -2.45
C TRP A 85 6.72 -9.54 -3.00
N GLY A 86 7.62 -9.15 -2.10
CA GLY A 86 9.02 -8.91 -2.42
C GLY A 86 9.87 -10.18 -2.38
N GLN A 87 11.17 -10.01 -2.57
CA GLN A 87 12.12 -11.13 -2.55
C GLN A 87 12.22 -11.76 -1.15
N ASP A 88 12.43 -10.95 -0.12
CA ASP A 88 12.65 -11.41 1.26
C ASP A 88 11.51 -11.02 2.20
N ARG A 89 10.70 -10.07 1.83
CA ARG A 89 9.64 -9.50 2.66
C ARG A 89 8.36 -9.32 1.87
N ILE A 90 7.25 -9.22 2.61
CA ILE A 90 5.93 -8.86 2.10
C ILE A 90 5.58 -7.47 2.61
N GLY A 91 5.15 -6.57 1.72
CA GLY A 91 4.42 -5.36 2.07
C GLY A 91 2.94 -5.69 2.23
N ILE A 92 2.34 -5.24 3.32
CA ILE A 92 0.96 -5.57 3.68
C ILE A 92 0.20 -4.28 3.97
N TRP A 93 -0.84 -4.03 3.18
CA TRP A 93 -1.83 -3.00 3.48
C TRP A 93 -3.08 -3.65 4.01
N SER A 94 -3.66 -3.05 5.03
CA SER A 94 -4.95 -3.46 5.57
C SER A 94 -5.87 -2.25 5.74
N TRP A 95 -7.16 -2.47 5.51
CA TRP A 95 -8.22 -1.50 5.73
C TRP A 95 -9.48 -2.20 6.25
N PRO A 96 -10.41 -1.47 6.87
CA PRO A 96 -11.67 -2.08 7.32
C PRO A 96 -12.44 -2.69 6.14
N ARG A 97 -12.75 -3.97 6.22
CA ARG A 97 -13.51 -4.69 5.18
C ARG A 97 -14.87 -4.04 4.91
N SER A 98 -15.49 -3.46 5.94
CA SER A 98 -16.77 -2.75 5.82
C SER A 98 -16.77 -1.63 4.80
N LEU A 99 -15.62 -1.02 4.52
CA LEU A 99 -15.50 0.06 3.51
C LEU A 99 -15.80 -0.41 2.09
N THR A 100 -15.58 -1.68 1.80
CA THR A 100 -15.76 -2.28 0.48
C THR A 100 -16.91 -3.27 0.41
N GLN A 101 -17.55 -3.61 1.53
CA GLN A 101 -18.67 -4.56 1.57
C GLN A 101 -19.90 -4.12 0.78
N THR A 102 -20.14 -2.81 0.71
CA THR A 102 -21.27 -2.24 -0.05
C THR A 102 -21.05 -2.28 -1.56
N LEU A 103 -19.87 -2.64 -2.00
CA LEU A 103 -19.48 -2.74 -3.41
C LEU A 103 -19.53 -4.19 -3.91
N THR A 104 -20.60 -4.92 -3.55
CA THR A 104 -20.77 -6.35 -3.85
C THR A 104 -20.76 -6.66 -5.35
N ASP A 105 -21.15 -5.70 -6.18
CA ASP A 105 -21.19 -5.84 -7.64
C ASP A 105 -19.89 -5.38 -8.32
N PHE A 106 -18.89 -4.98 -7.53
CA PHE A 106 -17.61 -4.57 -8.07
C PHE A 106 -16.69 -5.78 -8.29
N GLU A 107 -16.48 -6.14 -9.55
CA GLU A 107 -15.61 -7.26 -9.95
C GLU A 107 -14.16 -6.84 -10.27
N GLY A 108 -13.86 -5.54 -10.13
CA GLY A 108 -12.56 -4.98 -10.45
C GLY A 108 -11.49 -5.23 -9.39
N GLU A 109 -10.31 -4.69 -9.63
CA GLU A 109 -9.17 -4.79 -8.73
C GLU A 109 -9.26 -3.72 -7.63
N ILE A 110 -9.05 -4.10 -6.37
CA ILE A 110 -8.98 -3.17 -5.23
C ILE A 110 -7.53 -3.03 -4.81
N LEU A 111 -7.00 -1.80 -4.84
CA LEU A 111 -5.60 -1.51 -4.60
C LEU A 111 -5.42 -0.37 -3.58
N PRO A 112 -4.44 -0.44 -2.68
CA PRO A 112 -4.03 0.72 -1.90
C PRO A 112 -3.36 1.76 -2.82
N GLU A 113 -3.61 3.04 -2.59
CA GLU A 113 -3.05 4.15 -3.37
C GLU A 113 -1.52 4.10 -3.49
N THR A 114 -0.85 3.65 -2.45
CA THR A 114 0.62 3.54 -2.41
C THR A 114 1.21 2.77 -3.57
N VAL A 115 0.53 1.72 -4.04
CA VAL A 115 1.05 0.87 -5.13
C VAL A 115 0.98 1.52 -6.52
N LEU A 116 0.34 2.67 -6.63
CA LEU A 116 0.31 3.46 -7.87
C LEU A 116 1.61 4.23 -8.09
N HIS A 117 2.39 4.45 -7.02
CA HIS A 117 3.67 5.12 -7.12
C HIS A 117 4.78 4.15 -7.54
N PRO A 118 5.64 4.55 -8.50
CA PRO A 118 6.75 3.69 -8.91
C PRO A 118 7.70 3.43 -7.74
N PRO A 119 8.30 2.24 -7.62
CA PRO A 119 9.27 1.94 -6.59
C PRO A 119 10.53 2.80 -6.77
N LEU A 120 11.20 3.08 -5.65
CA LEU A 120 12.58 3.54 -5.64
C LEU A 120 13.51 2.35 -5.44
N GLN A 121 14.71 2.42 -5.99
CA GLN A 121 15.74 1.44 -5.68
C GLN A 121 16.07 1.46 -4.18
N SER A 122 16.34 2.65 -3.64
CA SER A 122 16.59 2.88 -2.21
C SER A 122 16.34 4.34 -1.88
N GLY A 123 16.07 4.62 -0.61
CA GLY A 123 15.95 5.97 -0.09
C GLY A 123 14.58 6.28 0.49
N ALA A 124 14.40 7.51 0.90
CA ALA A 124 13.15 8.03 1.43
C ALA A 124 12.59 9.11 0.51
N ARG A 125 11.27 9.17 0.42
CA ARG A 125 10.55 10.26 -0.28
C ARG A 125 9.27 10.59 0.44
N LEU A 126 8.79 11.80 0.21
CA LEU A 126 7.45 12.25 0.53
C LEU A 126 6.64 12.28 -0.77
N VAL A 127 5.43 11.73 -0.77
CA VAL A 127 4.52 11.78 -1.93
C VAL A 127 3.22 12.47 -1.53
N SER A 128 2.67 13.25 -2.45
CA SER A 128 1.31 13.77 -2.32
C SER A 128 0.33 12.62 -2.53
N ALA A 129 -0.53 12.37 -1.55
CA ALA A 129 -1.59 11.39 -1.64
C ALA A 129 -2.91 12.05 -2.05
N THR A 130 -3.93 11.29 -2.41
CA THR A 130 -5.28 11.83 -2.67
C THR A 130 -5.83 12.56 -1.46
N GLU A 131 -5.41 12.17 -0.27
CA GLU A 131 -5.66 12.86 1.00
C GLU A 131 -4.37 12.91 1.80
N GLY A 132 -3.83 14.11 2.01
CA GLY A 132 -2.61 14.30 2.80
C GLY A 132 -1.34 13.84 2.09
N TYR A 133 -0.41 13.32 2.86
CA TYR A 133 0.95 12.99 2.42
C TYR A 133 1.37 11.61 2.93
N GLU A 134 2.16 10.92 2.14
CA GLU A 134 2.76 9.65 2.52
C GLU A 134 4.28 9.73 2.48
N GLY A 135 4.93 9.45 3.62
CA GLY A 135 6.37 9.19 3.67
C GLY A 135 6.64 7.73 3.35
N GLN A 136 7.60 7.49 2.48
CA GLN A 136 7.98 6.17 2.03
C GLN A 136 9.48 5.97 2.21
N VAL A 137 9.86 4.79 2.74
CA VAL A 137 11.26 4.33 2.77
C VAL A 137 11.36 3.06 1.95
N TRP A 138 12.30 3.06 1.03
CA TRP A 138 12.57 1.97 0.09
C TRP A 138 13.96 1.39 0.28
N ARG A 139 14.08 0.07 0.13
CA ARG A 139 15.34 -0.67 0.08
C ARG A 139 15.20 -1.79 -0.93
N ASP A 140 16.17 -1.91 -1.82
CA ASP A 140 16.20 -2.96 -2.85
C ASP A 140 14.90 -3.07 -3.66
N ASN A 141 14.37 -1.90 -4.09
CA ASN A 141 13.10 -1.76 -4.82
C ASN A 141 11.86 -2.23 -4.03
N GLN A 142 11.97 -2.37 -2.71
CA GLN A 142 10.85 -2.76 -1.85
C GLN A 142 10.51 -1.66 -0.85
N LEU A 143 9.22 -1.37 -0.70
CA LEU A 143 8.75 -0.48 0.35
C LEU A 143 8.91 -1.16 1.70
N VAL A 144 9.74 -0.57 2.58
CA VAL A 144 10.00 -1.12 3.91
C VAL A 144 9.29 -0.36 5.01
N ALA A 145 8.91 0.90 4.76
CA ALA A 145 8.10 1.69 5.68
C ALA A 145 7.25 2.69 4.92
N SER A 146 6.07 2.93 5.45
CA SER A 146 5.11 3.92 4.96
C SER A 146 4.38 4.56 6.12
N ARG A 147 4.30 5.89 6.12
CA ARG A 147 3.55 6.66 7.11
C ARG A 147 2.72 7.73 6.43
N TRP A 148 1.47 7.88 6.85
CA TRP A 148 0.57 8.91 6.36
C TRP A 148 0.43 10.06 7.34
N TRP A 149 0.31 11.29 6.81
CA TRP A 149 -0.02 12.51 7.55
C TRP A 149 -1.13 13.28 6.85
N PRO A 150 -2.07 13.89 7.59
CA PRO A 150 -3.15 14.68 7.01
C PRO A 150 -2.67 16.00 6.39
N SER A 151 -1.53 16.51 6.82
CA SER A 151 -0.86 17.70 6.33
C SER A 151 0.63 17.42 6.15
N ARG A 152 1.35 18.30 5.44
CA ARG A 152 2.80 18.13 5.24
C ARG A 152 3.49 17.93 6.59
N PRO A 153 4.31 16.87 6.76
CA PRO A 153 4.98 16.61 8.02
C PRO A 153 5.96 17.74 8.38
N THR A 154 6.03 18.05 9.65
CA THR A 154 7.05 18.95 10.17
C THR A 154 8.44 18.32 10.07
N ALA A 155 9.50 19.10 10.22
CA ALA A 155 10.85 18.55 10.28
C ALA A 155 11.01 17.49 11.38
N SER A 156 10.39 17.71 12.53
CA SER A 156 10.39 16.75 13.64
C SER A 156 9.64 15.47 13.33
N ASP A 157 8.48 15.55 12.66
CA ASP A 157 7.70 14.38 12.24
C ASP A 157 8.50 13.53 11.26
N TRP A 158 9.15 14.19 10.30
CA TRP A 158 9.97 13.55 9.30
C TRP A 158 11.20 12.88 9.90
N SER A 159 11.94 13.58 10.72
CA SER A 159 13.08 13.02 11.44
C SER A 159 12.69 11.85 12.33
N GLY A 160 11.54 11.92 13.00
CA GLY A 160 10.98 10.81 13.78
C GLY A 160 10.68 9.58 12.93
N PHE A 161 10.12 9.79 11.75
CA PHE A 161 9.85 8.71 10.79
C PHE A 161 11.14 8.04 10.29
N LEU A 162 12.15 8.83 9.90
CA LEU A 162 13.44 8.30 9.45
C LEU A 162 14.16 7.51 10.55
N ARG A 163 14.15 8.01 11.79
CA ARG A 163 14.76 7.31 12.93
C ARG A 163 14.07 5.98 13.22
N ALA A 164 12.73 5.96 13.22
CA ALA A 164 11.97 4.74 13.45
C ALA A 164 12.26 3.66 12.42
N THR A 165 12.65 4.04 11.22
CA THR A 165 13.00 3.16 10.10
C THR A 165 14.51 2.92 9.96
N ARG A 166 15.33 3.47 10.87
CA ARG A 166 16.80 3.43 10.79
C ARG A 166 17.32 3.93 9.44
N THR A 167 16.71 5.00 8.95
CA THR A 167 17.09 5.64 7.69
C THR A 167 17.93 6.89 8.02
N PRO A 168 19.05 7.15 7.31
CA PRO A 168 19.83 8.36 7.50
C PRO A 168 18.98 9.61 7.33
N ASP A 169 19.13 10.55 8.26
CA ASP A 169 18.47 11.85 8.25
C ASP A 169 19.51 12.93 7.92
N THR A 170 19.28 13.67 6.85
CA THR A 170 20.16 14.79 6.45
C THR A 170 19.94 16.04 7.30
N GLY A 171 18.90 16.08 8.12
CA GLY A 171 18.51 17.23 8.93
C GLY A 171 17.84 18.37 8.16
N GLU A 172 17.57 18.19 6.87
CA GLU A 172 16.95 19.20 6.01
C GLU A 172 15.41 19.26 6.12
N GLY A 173 14.84 18.38 6.96
CA GLY A 173 13.39 18.22 7.10
C GLY A 173 12.78 17.36 6.00
N ALA A 174 11.45 17.42 5.88
CA ALA A 174 10.73 16.66 4.85
C ALA A 174 11.07 17.21 3.45
N PRO A 175 11.38 16.31 2.49
CA PRO A 175 11.65 16.72 1.11
C PRO A 175 10.39 17.30 0.44
N GLU A 176 10.59 17.92 -0.71
CA GLU A 176 9.43 18.34 -1.52
C GLU A 176 8.60 17.12 -1.92
N PRO A 177 7.27 17.21 -1.81
CA PRO A 177 6.40 16.10 -2.19
C PRO A 177 6.51 15.78 -3.67
N VAL A 178 6.57 14.50 -3.99
CA VAL A 178 6.44 14.02 -5.36
C VAL A 178 4.95 13.94 -5.69
N GLU A 179 4.55 14.64 -6.72
CA GLU A 179 3.17 14.60 -7.19
C GLU A 179 2.89 13.29 -7.95
N PRO A 180 1.66 12.75 -7.87
CA PRO A 180 1.23 11.65 -8.71
C PRO A 180 1.34 12.07 -10.18
N ARG A 181 2.08 11.33 -10.97
CA ARG A 181 2.15 11.57 -12.42
C ARG A 181 1.01 10.90 -13.14
#